data_d909ab2f2ab1096483f3cc8dc2b537fe
#
_entry.id   d909ab2f2ab1096483f3cc8dc2b537fe
#
_cell.length_a   1.000
_cell.length_b   1.000
_cell.length_c   1.000
_cell.angle_alpha   90.00
_cell.angle_beta   90.00
_cell.angle_gamma   90.00
#
_symmetry.space_group_name_H-M   'P 1'
#
loop_
_entity.id
_entity.type
_entity.pdbx_description
1 polymer ?
#
loop_
_entity_poly.entity_id
_entity_poly.type
_entity_poly.pdbx_seq_one_letter_code
_entity_poly.pdbx_strand_id
1 'polypeptide(L)'
;RERRGEVQVATKFGITGLIGVPDAPATRGDRAYVRSACEASLRRLGVETIDLYYMHRRQLDLPIEETVGAMADLVAEGKVRHLGLSEVTAAELWAAATVHPITAVQSEWSLWSRDVEAQVVPAAREVGAGFVPYSPLGRGFLTGALTPERIAGSMLKSEDGFVRNYDANQQLLQVIHGVADE
;
A
#
# COMPACT_ATOMS: atom_id res chain seq x y z
N ARG A 1 -20.04 -14.82 4.14
CA ARG A 1 -19.83 -15.80 3.06
C ARG A 1 -20.89 -15.72 1.98
N GLU A 2 -22.17 -15.51 2.35
CA GLU A 2 -23.32 -15.46 1.42
C GLU A 2 -23.20 -14.36 0.35
N ARG A 3 -22.55 -13.24 0.69
CA ARG A 3 -22.37 -12.09 -0.23
C ARG A 3 -20.97 -12.01 -0.88
N ARG A 4 -20.24 -13.12 -0.93
CA ARG A 4 -18.84 -13.13 -1.48
C ARG A 4 -18.79 -12.64 -2.93
N GLY A 5 -19.80 -12.95 -3.72
CA GLY A 5 -19.88 -12.53 -5.13
C GLY A 5 -20.18 -11.05 -5.36
N GLU A 6 -20.59 -10.32 -4.31
CA GLU A 6 -20.94 -8.89 -4.39
C GLU A 6 -19.78 -7.96 -4.02
N VAL A 7 -18.65 -8.50 -3.56
CA VAL A 7 -17.50 -7.73 -3.08
C VAL A 7 -16.20 -8.22 -3.70
N GLN A 8 -15.25 -7.32 -3.88
CA GLN A 8 -13.87 -7.66 -4.22
C GLN A 8 -13.03 -7.70 -2.93
N VAL A 9 -12.28 -8.78 -2.76
CA VAL A 9 -11.41 -8.98 -1.59
C VAL A 9 -9.96 -8.73 -1.99
N ALA A 10 -9.35 -7.75 -1.37
CA ALA A 10 -7.92 -7.45 -1.52
C ALA A 10 -7.16 -7.81 -0.24
N THR A 11 -5.98 -8.39 -0.38
CA THR A 11 -5.05 -8.62 0.73
C THR A 11 -3.61 -8.45 0.28
N LYS A 12 -2.67 -8.44 1.24
CA LYS A 12 -1.26 -8.15 1.00
C LYS A 12 -0.36 -9.20 1.63
N PHE A 13 0.86 -9.34 1.07
CA PHE A 13 1.99 -10.08 1.65
C PHE A 13 3.25 -9.23 1.61
N GLY A 14 4.34 -9.71 2.18
CA GLY A 14 5.66 -9.10 2.04
C GLY A 14 6.24 -8.59 3.35
N ILE A 15 5.44 -8.00 4.22
CA ILE A 15 5.90 -7.59 5.54
C ILE A 15 5.86 -8.81 6.48
N THR A 16 7.02 -9.19 7.02
CA THR A 16 7.18 -10.37 7.89
C THR A 16 7.38 -10.00 9.36
N GLY A 17 7.51 -8.71 9.66
CA GLY A 17 7.65 -8.17 11.00
C GLY A 17 7.19 -6.72 11.09
N LEU A 18 7.40 -6.09 12.25
CA LEU A 18 7.08 -4.68 12.44
C LEU A 18 8.18 -3.81 11.84
N ILE A 19 7.83 -2.96 10.86
CA ILE A 19 8.74 -1.98 10.27
C ILE A 19 9.16 -0.98 11.35
N GLY A 20 10.47 -0.68 11.42
CA GLY A 20 11.02 0.28 12.37
C GLY A 20 11.32 -0.29 13.77
N VAL A 21 11.12 -1.59 13.97
CA VAL A 21 11.57 -2.29 15.19
C VAL A 21 12.98 -2.86 14.93
N PRO A 22 13.98 -2.57 15.75
CA PRO A 22 15.30 -3.20 15.63
C PRO A 22 15.16 -4.72 15.58
N ASP A 23 15.93 -5.35 14.68
CA ASP A 23 15.92 -6.80 14.44
C ASP A 23 14.58 -7.38 13.94
N ALA A 24 13.61 -6.54 13.57
CA ALA A 24 12.41 -7.02 12.91
C ALA A 24 12.78 -7.63 11.56
N PRO A 25 12.18 -8.79 11.20
CA PRO A 25 12.45 -9.40 9.91
C PRO A 25 12.07 -8.44 8.80
N ALA A 26 12.95 -8.40 7.82
CA ALA A 26 12.77 -7.63 6.60
C ALA A 26 11.51 -8.07 5.85
N THR A 27 11.23 -7.41 4.78
CA THR A 27 10.23 -7.82 3.80
C THR A 27 10.68 -9.08 3.05
N ARG A 28 9.73 -9.89 2.60
CA ARG A 28 10.00 -11.08 1.78
C ARG A 28 9.16 -11.06 0.51
N GLY A 29 9.80 -11.46 -0.60
CA GLY A 29 9.19 -11.55 -1.93
C GLY A 29 9.58 -12.83 -2.68
N ASP A 30 10.33 -13.73 -2.04
CA ASP A 30 10.75 -14.98 -2.66
C ASP A 30 9.55 -15.90 -2.97
N ARG A 31 9.67 -16.70 -4.03
CA ARG A 31 8.61 -17.57 -4.57
C ARG A 31 7.95 -18.47 -3.52
N ALA A 32 8.73 -19.08 -2.65
CA ALA A 32 8.21 -19.98 -1.63
C ALA A 32 7.35 -19.22 -0.60
N TYR A 33 7.80 -18.04 -0.19
CA TYR A 33 7.07 -17.18 0.73
C TYR A 33 5.80 -16.61 0.09
N VAL A 34 5.87 -16.08 -1.13
CA VAL A 34 4.71 -15.53 -1.85
C VAL A 34 3.58 -16.56 -1.90
N ARG A 35 3.92 -17.83 -2.26
CA ARG A 35 2.97 -18.93 -2.31
C ARG A 35 2.37 -19.25 -0.94
N SER A 36 3.21 -19.46 0.06
CA SER A 36 2.75 -19.82 1.41
C SER A 36 1.90 -18.72 2.05
N ALA A 37 2.23 -17.45 1.83
CA ALA A 37 1.48 -16.30 2.31
C ALA A 37 0.10 -16.19 1.63
N CYS A 38 0.02 -16.46 0.33
CA CYS A 38 -1.24 -16.51 -0.41
C CYS A 38 -2.15 -17.62 0.13
N GLU A 39 -1.65 -18.82 0.27
CA GLU A 39 -2.42 -19.97 0.80
C GLU A 39 -2.89 -19.72 2.24
N ALA A 40 -2.05 -19.11 3.07
CA ALA A 40 -2.42 -18.72 4.41
C ALA A 40 -3.53 -17.65 4.39
N SER A 41 -3.49 -16.69 3.46
CA SER A 41 -4.53 -15.66 3.28
C SER A 41 -5.86 -16.29 2.82
N LEU A 42 -5.84 -17.18 1.85
CA LEU A 42 -7.03 -17.92 1.39
C LEU A 42 -7.71 -18.67 2.54
N ARG A 43 -6.91 -19.39 3.37
CA ARG A 43 -7.44 -20.09 4.55
C ARG A 43 -8.05 -19.14 5.59
N ARG A 44 -7.37 -18.02 5.92
CA ARG A 44 -7.89 -17.05 6.90
C ARG A 44 -9.16 -16.35 6.43
N LEU A 45 -9.21 -15.99 5.15
CA LEU A 45 -10.37 -15.33 4.53
C LEU A 45 -11.52 -16.32 4.30
N GLY A 46 -11.24 -17.62 4.22
CA GLY A 46 -12.22 -18.65 3.90
C GLY A 46 -12.75 -18.52 2.46
N VAL A 47 -11.89 -18.15 1.52
CA VAL A 47 -12.20 -18.01 0.09
C VAL A 47 -11.26 -18.87 -0.74
N GLU A 48 -11.72 -19.26 -1.92
CA GLU A 48 -10.91 -20.04 -2.88
C GLU A 48 -10.05 -19.15 -3.77
N THR A 49 -10.47 -17.89 -3.98
CA THR A 49 -9.77 -16.94 -4.85
C THR A 49 -9.73 -15.55 -4.19
N ILE A 50 -8.57 -14.91 -4.23
CA ILE A 50 -8.36 -13.51 -3.85
C ILE A 50 -8.55 -12.66 -5.12
N ASP A 51 -9.39 -11.61 -5.05
CA ASP A 51 -9.63 -10.77 -6.23
C ASP A 51 -8.43 -9.88 -6.55
N LEU A 52 -7.74 -9.33 -5.54
CA LEU A 52 -6.57 -8.48 -5.73
C LEU A 52 -5.50 -8.78 -4.67
N TYR A 53 -4.34 -9.25 -5.12
CA TYR A 53 -3.24 -9.63 -4.23
C TYR A 53 -2.09 -8.66 -4.39
N TYR A 54 -1.73 -7.98 -3.29
CA TYR A 54 -0.70 -6.96 -3.28
C TYR A 54 0.63 -7.46 -2.71
N MET A 55 1.74 -7.10 -3.36
CA MET A 55 3.02 -6.98 -2.69
C MET A 55 2.99 -5.70 -1.82
N HIS A 56 3.07 -5.84 -0.48
CA HIS A 56 2.94 -4.72 0.46
C HIS A 56 4.20 -3.86 0.52
N ARG A 57 5.37 -4.51 0.56
CA ARG A 57 6.70 -3.89 0.45
C ARG A 57 7.62 -4.83 -0.28
N ARG A 58 8.49 -4.26 -1.10
CA ARG A 58 9.49 -5.01 -1.86
C ARG A 58 10.60 -5.55 -0.94
N GLN A 59 11.07 -6.74 -1.22
CA GLN A 59 12.36 -7.24 -0.72
C GLN A 59 13.46 -6.60 -1.56
N LEU A 60 14.33 -5.77 -0.95
CA LEU A 60 15.22 -4.87 -1.69
C LEU A 60 16.36 -5.60 -2.42
N ASP A 61 16.80 -6.73 -1.91
CA ASP A 61 17.88 -7.57 -2.46
C ASP A 61 17.39 -8.62 -3.48
N LEU A 62 16.08 -8.58 -3.80
CA LEU A 62 15.46 -9.45 -4.80
C LEU A 62 14.91 -8.61 -5.97
N PRO A 63 15.20 -8.95 -7.24
CA PRO A 63 14.55 -8.32 -8.39
C PRO A 63 13.03 -8.39 -8.28
N ILE A 64 12.34 -7.27 -8.57
CA ILE A 64 10.88 -7.22 -8.47
C ILE A 64 10.20 -8.21 -9.42
N GLU A 65 10.83 -8.46 -10.55
CA GLU A 65 10.39 -9.40 -11.58
C GLU A 65 10.24 -10.82 -11.05
N GLU A 66 11.12 -11.25 -10.13
CA GLU A 66 11.03 -12.57 -9.51
C GLU A 66 9.80 -12.67 -8.60
N THR A 67 9.55 -11.62 -7.80
CA THR A 67 8.35 -11.57 -6.95
C THR A 67 7.08 -11.55 -7.79
N VAL A 68 7.04 -10.72 -8.83
CA VAL A 68 5.87 -10.62 -9.73
C VAL A 68 5.67 -11.92 -10.52
N GLY A 69 6.75 -12.59 -10.93
CA GLY A 69 6.69 -13.91 -11.55
C GLY A 69 6.04 -14.96 -10.62
N ALA A 70 6.41 -14.94 -9.33
CA ALA A 70 5.78 -15.81 -8.33
C ALA A 70 4.29 -15.48 -8.11
N MET A 71 3.91 -14.19 -8.18
CA MET A 71 2.51 -13.77 -8.11
C MET A 71 1.73 -14.18 -9.37
N ALA A 72 2.33 -14.09 -10.55
CA ALA A 72 1.74 -14.52 -11.82
C ALA A 72 1.42 -16.02 -11.84
N ASP A 73 2.27 -16.86 -11.23
CA ASP A 73 1.95 -18.29 -11.08
C ASP A 73 0.65 -18.50 -10.30
N LEU A 74 0.38 -17.69 -9.26
CA LEU A 74 -0.85 -17.78 -8.47
C LEU A 74 -2.08 -17.36 -9.28
N VAL A 75 -1.90 -16.44 -10.24
CA VAL A 75 -2.96 -16.08 -11.19
C VAL A 75 -3.23 -17.25 -12.14
N ALA A 76 -2.19 -17.86 -12.70
CA ALA A 76 -2.32 -19.02 -13.57
C ALA A 76 -2.97 -20.22 -12.86
N GLU A 77 -2.76 -20.37 -11.54
CA GLU A 77 -3.40 -21.38 -10.71
C GLU A 77 -4.85 -21.03 -10.29
N GLY A 78 -5.36 -19.83 -10.62
CA GLY A 78 -6.70 -19.39 -10.25
C GLY A 78 -6.86 -18.98 -8.77
N LYS A 79 -5.77 -18.96 -8.01
CA LYS A 79 -5.77 -18.53 -6.58
C LYS A 79 -5.90 -17.02 -6.42
N VAL A 80 -5.48 -16.25 -7.41
CA VAL A 80 -5.50 -14.79 -7.46
C VAL A 80 -6.06 -14.36 -8.81
N ARG A 81 -6.87 -13.30 -8.85
CA ARG A 81 -7.41 -12.74 -10.12
C ARG A 81 -6.53 -11.63 -10.67
N HIS A 82 -6.12 -10.71 -9.81
CA HIS A 82 -5.41 -9.50 -10.19
C HIS A 82 -4.24 -9.23 -9.25
N LEU A 83 -3.18 -8.61 -9.80
CA LEU A 83 -1.99 -8.25 -9.07
C LEU A 83 -1.96 -6.75 -8.74
N GLY A 84 -1.47 -6.43 -7.54
CA GLY A 84 -1.23 -5.08 -7.10
C GLY A 84 0.16 -4.92 -6.48
N LEU A 85 0.68 -3.70 -6.52
CA LEU A 85 1.95 -3.32 -5.90
C LEU A 85 1.73 -2.16 -4.94
N SER A 86 2.52 -2.10 -3.87
CA SER A 86 2.44 -0.98 -2.93
C SER A 86 3.82 -0.38 -2.69
N GLU A 87 3.88 0.96 -2.68
CA GLU A 87 5.11 1.73 -2.42
C GLU A 87 6.26 1.34 -3.35
N VAL A 88 5.99 1.25 -4.63
CA VAL A 88 6.98 1.02 -5.68
C VAL A 88 7.31 2.32 -6.40
N THR A 89 8.52 2.42 -6.92
CA THR A 89 8.93 3.48 -7.83
C THR A 89 8.36 3.28 -9.23
N ALA A 90 8.39 4.31 -10.07
CA ALA A 90 8.00 4.19 -11.47
C ALA A 90 8.82 3.12 -12.22
N ALA A 91 10.13 3.09 -11.99
CA ALA A 91 11.03 2.10 -12.61
C ALA A 91 10.66 0.66 -12.21
N GLU A 92 10.36 0.44 -10.94
CA GLU A 92 9.92 -0.87 -10.45
C GLU A 92 8.55 -1.27 -11.00
N LEU A 93 7.64 -0.30 -11.16
CA LEU A 93 6.33 -0.56 -11.77
C LEU A 93 6.46 -0.97 -13.24
N TRP A 94 7.31 -0.28 -14.01
CA TRP A 94 7.59 -0.66 -15.40
C TRP A 94 8.22 -2.05 -15.49
N ALA A 95 9.23 -2.34 -14.67
CA ALA A 95 9.86 -3.66 -14.63
C ALA A 95 8.83 -4.76 -14.29
N ALA A 96 8.01 -4.55 -13.28
CA ALA A 96 6.93 -5.46 -12.89
C ALA A 96 5.93 -5.71 -14.04
N ALA A 97 5.54 -4.65 -14.74
CA ALA A 97 4.57 -4.70 -15.83
C ALA A 97 5.08 -5.48 -17.06
N THR A 98 6.41 -5.64 -17.22
CA THR A 98 6.97 -6.52 -18.28
C THR A 98 6.72 -8.00 -18.01
N VAL A 99 6.53 -8.37 -16.75
CA VAL A 99 6.32 -9.78 -16.34
C VAL A 99 4.85 -10.17 -16.37
N HIS A 100 4.00 -9.31 -15.81
CA HIS A 100 2.56 -9.55 -15.73
C HIS A 100 1.81 -8.21 -15.61
N PRO A 101 0.59 -8.07 -16.17
CA PRO A 101 -0.23 -6.89 -15.97
C PRO A 101 -0.44 -6.56 -14.49
N ILE A 102 -0.19 -5.31 -14.11
CA ILE A 102 -0.43 -4.79 -12.77
C ILE A 102 -1.74 -4.01 -12.78
N THR A 103 -2.70 -4.48 -11.99
CA THR A 103 -4.05 -3.90 -11.96
C THR A 103 -4.12 -2.65 -11.07
N ALA A 104 -3.35 -2.62 -9.98
CA ALA A 104 -3.40 -1.49 -9.05
C ALA A 104 -2.04 -1.20 -8.41
N VAL A 105 -1.78 0.10 -8.20
CA VAL A 105 -0.66 0.60 -7.38
C VAL A 105 -1.24 1.31 -6.16
N GLN A 106 -0.73 0.99 -4.97
CA GLN A 106 -1.15 1.64 -3.74
C GLN A 106 0.04 2.38 -3.11
N SER A 107 -0.08 3.71 -2.97
CA SER A 107 0.93 4.54 -2.30
C SER A 107 0.27 5.67 -1.50
N GLU A 108 1.04 6.26 -0.58
CA GLU A 108 0.55 7.42 0.16
C GLU A 108 0.29 8.58 -0.80
N TRP A 109 -0.91 9.14 -0.73
CA TRP A 109 -1.26 10.32 -1.51
C TRP A 109 -2.35 11.11 -0.79
N SER A 110 -2.06 12.36 -0.52
CA SER A 110 -2.95 13.28 0.21
C SER A 110 -2.68 14.72 -0.22
N LEU A 111 -3.37 15.67 0.38
CA LEU A 111 -3.15 17.11 0.11
C LEU A 111 -1.73 17.58 0.46
N TRP A 112 -1.04 16.88 1.35
CA TRP A 112 0.32 17.23 1.77
C TRP A 112 1.40 16.19 1.40
N SER A 113 1.03 14.95 1.05
CA SER A 113 1.96 13.91 0.58
C SER A 113 1.74 13.71 -0.92
N ARG A 114 2.51 14.41 -1.76
CA ARG A 114 2.26 14.52 -3.20
C ARG A 114 3.39 13.98 -4.07
N ASP A 115 4.41 13.36 -3.47
CA ASP A 115 5.62 12.89 -4.15
C ASP A 115 5.33 11.93 -5.31
N VAL A 116 4.26 11.13 -5.18
CA VAL A 116 3.84 10.16 -6.20
C VAL A 116 3.40 10.81 -7.52
N GLU A 117 2.99 12.10 -7.49
CA GLU A 117 2.47 12.81 -8.66
C GLU A 117 3.54 13.00 -9.75
N ALA A 118 4.81 13.12 -9.36
CA ALA A 118 5.89 13.39 -10.29
C ALA A 118 6.21 12.20 -11.19
N GLN A 119 6.12 10.97 -10.68
CA GLN A 119 6.58 9.78 -11.40
C GLN A 119 5.63 8.58 -11.31
N VAL A 120 5.17 8.22 -10.11
CA VAL A 120 4.42 6.96 -9.92
C VAL A 120 3.02 7.03 -10.54
N VAL A 121 2.33 8.15 -10.37
CA VAL A 121 0.99 8.35 -10.97
C VAL A 121 1.05 8.35 -12.50
N PRO A 122 1.99 9.07 -13.17
CA PRO A 122 2.18 8.93 -14.61
C PRO A 122 2.49 7.50 -15.05
N ALA A 123 3.43 6.82 -14.40
CA ALA A 123 3.80 5.43 -14.71
C ALA A 123 2.60 4.47 -14.55
N ALA A 124 1.77 4.66 -13.51
CA ALA A 124 0.56 3.85 -13.33
C ALA A 124 -0.42 4.03 -14.50
N ARG A 125 -0.57 5.25 -15.01
CA ARG A 125 -1.40 5.52 -16.21
C ARG A 125 -0.85 4.85 -17.46
N GLU A 126 0.48 4.90 -17.65
CA GLU A 126 1.14 4.29 -18.81
C GLU A 126 0.96 2.77 -18.85
N VAL A 127 1.06 2.09 -17.71
CA VAL A 127 0.86 0.63 -17.63
C VAL A 127 -0.61 0.22 -17.50
N GLY A 128 -1.55 1.17 -17.43
CA GLY A 128 -2.98 0.92 -17.30
C GLY A 128 -3.40 0.48 -15.88
N ALA A 129 -2.59 0.75 -14.85
CA ALA A 129 -2.89 0.42 -13.48
C ALA A 129 -3.75 1.50 -12.79
N GLY A 130 -4.75 1.09 -12.01
CA GLY A 130 -5.48 1.98 -11.12
C GLY A 130 -4.60 2.44 -9.96
N PHE A 131 -4.81 3.66 -9.48
CA PHE A 131 -4.08 4.19 -8.32
C PHE A 131 -4.98 4.19 -7.07
N VAL A 132 -4.49 3.64 -5.97
CA VAL A 132 -5.20 3.53 -4.69
C VAL A 132 -4.45 4.36 -3.65
N PRO A 133 -4.90 5.59 -3.35
CA PRO A 133 -4.26 6.40 -2.32
C PRO A 133 -4.54 5.82 -0.93
N TYR A 134 -3.50 5.64 -0.12
CA TYR A 134 -3.72 5.39 1.30
C TYR A 134 -3.39 6.64 2.12
N SER A 135 -3.90 6.70 3.35
CA SER A 135 -3.78 7.86 4.25
C SER A 135 -4.21 9.21 3.62
N PRO A 136 -5.28 9.28 2.82
CA PRO A 136 -5.67 10.52 2.13
C PRO A 136 -6.01 11.67 3.08
N LEU A 137 -6.35 11.36 4.33
CA LEU A 137 -6.60 12.33 5.41
C LEU A 137 -5.36 12.59 6.27
N GLY A 138 -4.15 12.23 5.81
CA GLY A 138 -2.92 12.44 6.57
C GLY A 138 -3.00 11.81 7.97
N ARG A 139 -3.45 10.55 8.03
CA ARG A 139 -3.66 9.79 9.29
C ARG A 139 -4.59 10.49 10.27
N GLY A 140 -5.55 11.26 9.76
CA GLY A 140 -6.53 12.01 10.53
C GLY A 140 -6.14 13.47 10.80
N PHE A 141 -4.90 13.89 10.51
CA PHE A 141 -4.48 15.28 10.75
C PHE A 141 -5.27 16.27 9.90
N LEU A 142 -5.44 15.98 8.62
CA LEU A 142 -6.13 16.85 7.66
C LEU A 142 -7.64 17.03 7.95
N THR A 143 -8.19 16.28 8.89
CA THR A 143 -9.56 16.48 9.37
C THR A 143 -9.70 17.62 10.39
N GLY A 144 -8.58 18.13 10.92
CA GLY A 144 -8.55 19.09 12.02
C GLY A 144 -8.92 18.51 13.40
N ALA A 145 -9.30 17.23 13.47
CA ALA A 145 -9.75 16.59 14.72
C ALA A 145 -8.64 15.92 15.53
N LEU A 146 -7.39 15.92 15.03
CA LEU A 146 -6.25 15.32 15.70
C LEU A 146 -5.63 16.31 16.67
N THR A 147 -5.62 15.98 17.97
CA THR A 147 -5.02 16.80 19.04
C THR A 147 -3.72 16.18 19.54
N PRO A 148 -2.84 16.95 20.21
CA PRO A 148 -1.61 16.41 20.82
C PRO A 148 -1.87 15.21 21.74
N GLU A 149 -2.96 15.24 22.53
CA GLU A 149 -3.33 14.17 23.45
C GLU A 149 -3.71 12.89 22.69
N ARG A 150 -4.43 13.02 21.58
CA ARG A 150 -4.76 11.88 20.70
C ARG A 150 -3.53 11.31 20.03
N ILE A 151 -2.59 12.15 19.61
CA ILE A 151 -1.30 11.72 19.04
C ILE A 151 -0.52 10.93 20.10
N ALA A 152 -0.41 11.44 21.32
CA ALA A 152 0.32 10.79 22.40
C ALA A 152 -0.25 9.40 22.76
N GLY A 153 -1.55 9.19 22.58
CA GLY A 153 -2.24 7.92 22.80
C GLY A 153 -2.24 6.96 21.59
N SER A 154 -1.63 7.33 20.47
CA SER A 154 -1.66 6.57 19.22
C SER A 154 -0.27 6.08 18.78
N MET A 155 -0.23 5.30 17.69
CA MET A 155 1.04 4.92 17.04
C MET A 155 1.79 6.11 16.43
N LEU A 156 1.11 7.24 16.20
CA LEU A 156 1.70 8.46 15.64
C LEU A 156 2.72 9.11 16.60
N LYS A 157 2.68 8.78 17.90
CA LYS A 157 3.64 9.26 18.88
C LYS A 157 5.10 8.92 18.53
N SER A 158 5.32 7.85 17.78
CA SER A 158 6.66 7.41 17.36
C SER A 158 7.10 8.08 16.03
N GLU A 159 6.23 8.84 15.40
CA GLU A 159 6.55 9.60 14.19
C GLU A 159 7.00 11.01 14.61
N ASP A 160 8.28 11.16 14.86
CA ASP A 160 8.91 12.41 15.34
C ASP A 160 8.49 13.67 14.58
N GLY A 161 8.24 13.55 13.26
CA GLY A 161 7.78 14.66 12.44
C GLY A 161 6.39 15.16 12.79
N PHE A 162 5.48 14.28 13.21
CA PHE A 162 4.11 14.62 13.56
C PHE A 162 4.02 15.48 14.83
N VAL A 163 4.73 15.04 15.87
CA VAL A 163 4.73 15.74 17.17
C VAL A 163 5.52 17.04 17.07
N ARG A 164 6.72 16.97 16.48
CA ARG A 164 7.65 18.10 16.40
C ARG A 164 7.13 19.26 15.57
N ASN A 165 6.36 18.98 14.52
CA ASN A 165 5.86 19.97 13.58
C ASN A 165 4.35 20.24 13.75
N TYR A 166 3.75 19.82 14.87
CA TYR A 166 2.30 19.93 15.06
C TYR A 166 1.76 21.35 14.81
N ASP A 167 2.36 22.35 15.47
CA ASP A 167 1.91 23.75 15.35
C ASP A 167 2.12 24.32 13.93
N ALA A 168 3.25 23.98 13.30
CA ALA A 168 3.50 24.36 11.92
C ALA A 168 2.50 23.72 10.95
N ASN A 169 2.19 22.44 11.17
CA ASN A 169 1.22 21.71 10.35
C ASN A 169 -0.22 22.23 10.54
N GLN A 170 -0.57 22.77 11.71
CA GLN A 170 -1.88 23.39 11.94
C GLN A 170 -2.14 24.57 10.99
N GLN A 171 -1.10 25.29 10.56
CA GLN A 171 -1.26 26.40 9.61
C GLN A 171 -1.75 25.90 8.24
N LEU A 172 -1.41 24.68 7.85
CA LEU A 172 -1.89 24.08 6.60
C LEU A 172 -3.41 23.84 6.62
N LEU A 173 -3.98 23.56 7.79
CA LEU A 173 -5.43 23.36 7.93
C LEU A 173 -6.21 24.65 7.65
N GLN A 174 -5.64 25.82 7.93
CA GLN A 174 -6.30 27.11 7.65
C GLN A 174 -6.53 27.28 6.14
N VAL A 175 -5.58 26.85 5.31
CA VAL A 175 -5.73 26.88 3.84
C VAL A 175 -6.84 25.94 3.40
N ILE A 176 -6.88 24.71 3.97
CA ILE A 176 -7.91 23.72 3.64
C ILE A 176 -9.30 24.22 4.03
N HIS A 177 -9.43 24.79 5.23
CA HIS A 177 -10.70 25.35 5.71
C HIS A 177 -11.15 26.53 4.83
N GLY A 178 -10.23 27.43 4.46
CA GLY A 178 -10.55 28.56 3.57
C GLY A 178 -11.14 28.11 2.23
N VAL A 179 -10.60 27.03 1.63
CA VAL A 179 -11.14 26.49 0.37
C VAL A 179 -12.47 25.77 0.60
N ALA A 180 -12.67 25.14 1.77
CA ALA A 180 -13.92 24.43 2.08
C ALA A 180 -15.09 25.39 2.39
N ASP A 181 -14.79 26.61 2.80
CA ASP A 181 -15.79 27.65 3.14
C ASP A 181 -16.23 28.46 1.89
N GLU A 182 -15.56 28.32 0.74
CA GLU A 182 -15.92 28.89 -0.58
C GLU A 182 -16.99 28.01 -1.29
#